data_50c2748668e34c684d8a671fb555178b
#
_entry.id   50c2748668e34c684d8a671fb555178b
#
_cell.length_a   1.000
_cell.length_b   1.000
_cell.length_c   1.000
_cell.angle_alpha   90.00
_cell.angle_beta   90.00
_cell.angle_gamma   90.00
#
_symmetry.space_group_name_H-M   'P 1'
#
loop_
_entity.id
_entity.type
_entity.pdbx_description
1 polymer ?
#
loop_
_entity_poly.entity_id
_entity_poly.type
_entity_poly.pdbx_seq_one_letter_code
_entity_poly.pdbx_strand_id
1 'polypeptide(L)'
;MENLQFIRTNTLKISSEDLKKRLEEKGVVLEDTFLDYVFRVVKSPFSMGSTPEYLLGYYFLQSISSIIPSITLNPSKDDDVLDMCAAPGGKTTHLAQLMENEGSILAVEINKNRLKSLRSNINRMGFKNTLMINTNAVNLDKKLRFDKILLDAPCTGNEIKDSNRVKTKRDILFCAKRQVELFRTAIEVLKDGGELVYSTCSPEIEEDEDIVRYILKNNKNIELIELNVDDFLGINMIEGEVKGTLKVIPPNEPFFIAKFRKVKN
;
A
#
# COMPACT_ATOMS: atom_id res chain seq x y z
N MET A 1 -13.25 -13.70 -12.94
CA MET A 1 -13.09 -12.27 -12.66
C MET A 1 -12.29 -11.65 -13.80
N GLU A 2 -12.79 -10.58 -14.41
CA GLU A 2 -12.00 -9.81 -15.36
C GLU A 2 -10.72 -9.33 -14.66
N ASN A 3 -9.59 -9.52 -15.35
CA ASN A 3 -8.31 -9.10 -14.80
C ASN A 3 -8.19 -7.57 -14.96
N LEU A 4 -8.73 -6.83 -14.01
CA LEU A 4 -8.72 -5.37 -14.01
C LEU A 4 -7.29 -4.87 -13.85
N GLN A 5 -6.74 -4.29 -14.92
CA GLN A 5 -5.40 -3.74 -14.92
C GLN A 5 -5.46 -2.22 -14.80
N PHE A 6 -4.65 -1.66 -13.89
CA PHE A 6 -4.53 -0.22 -13.71
C PHE A 6 -3.07 0.21 -13.83
N ILE A 7 -2.89 1.45 -14.26
CA ILE A 7 -1.60 2.14 -14.28
C ILE A 7 -1.69 3.40 -13.43
N ARG A 8 -0.68 3.65 -12.63
CA ARG A 8 -0.49 4.87 -11.87
C ARG A 8 0.62 5.69 -12.52
N THR A 9 0.28 6.86 -13.04
CA THR A 9 1.25 7.81 -13.62
C THR A 9 2.25 8.25 -12.58
N ASN A 10 3.51 8.31 -12.94
CA ASN A 10 4.54 8.99 -12.17
C ASN A 10 4.52 10.48 -12.52
N THR A 11 3.75 11.24 -11.78
CA THR A 11 3.51 12.67 -12.02
C THR A 11 4.77 13.54 -11.87
N LEU A 12 5.84 12.99 -11.29
CA LEU A 12 7.14 13.68 -11.20
C LEU A 12 7.99 13.52 -12.48
N LYS A 13 7.57 12.67 -13.42
CA LYS A 13 8.29 12.45 -14.69
C LYS A 13 7.47 12.85 -15.91
N ILE A 14 6.16 12.76 -15.86
CA ILE A 14 5.27 13.03 -16.98
C ILE A 14 3.89 13.44 -16.48
N SER A 15 3.20 14.33 -17.18
CA SER A 15 1.81 14.63 -16.88
C SER A 15 0.90 13.43 -17.20
N SER A 16 -0.23 13.32 -16.50
CA SER A 16 -1.20 12.24 -16.76
C SER A 16 -1.75 12.33 -18.19
N GLU A 17 -1.97 13.54 -18.67
CA GLU A 17 -2.47 13.81 -20.02
C GLU A 17 -1.48 13.37 -21.11
N ASP A 18 -0.19 13.70 -20.95
CA ASP A 18 0.85 13.29 -21.89
C ASP A 18 1.05 11.78 -21.89
N LEU A 19 1.00 11.13 -20.71
CA LEU A 19 1.08 9.67 -20.63
C LEU A 19 -0.11 9.02 -21.33
N LYS A 20 -1.33 9.50 -21.05
CA LYS A 20 -2.57 9.00 -21.67
C LYS A 20 -2.48 9.10 -23.18
N LYS A 21 -2.15 10.28 -23.71
CA LYS A 21 -1.98 10.53 -25.14
C LYS A 21 -0.97 9.57 -25.79
N ARG A 22 0.21 9.42 -25.19
CA ARG A 22 1.26 8.52 -25.71
C ARG A 22 0.83 7.05 -25.78
N LEU A 23 0.05 6.59 -24.82
CA LEU A 23 -0.43 5.20 -24.78
C LEU A 23 -1.59 5.01 -25.76
N GLU A 24 -2.51 5.98 -25.88
CA GLU A 24 -3.63 5.95 -26.81
C GLU A 24 -3.16 5.99 -28.28
N GLU A 25 -2.13 6.78 -28.62
CA GLU A 25 -1.49 6.79 -29.94
C GLU A 25 -0.90 5.42 -30.32
N LYS A 26 -0.61 4.54 -29.34
CA LYS A 26 -0.16 3.16 -29.56
C LYS A 26 -1.30 2.13 -29.55
N GLY A 27 -2.55 2.58 -29.48
CA GLY A 27 -3.75 1.74 -29.51
C GLY A 27 -4.16 1.17 -28.15
N VAL A 28 -3.63 1.70 -27.04
CA VAL A 28 -4.14 1.39 -25.70
C VAL A 28 -5.44 2.17 -25.46
N VAL A 29 -6.43 1.52 -24.84
CA VAL A 29 -7.68 2.18 -24.43
C VAL A 29 -7.65 2.33 -22.92
N LEU A 30 -7.72 3.59 -22.47
CA LEU A 30 -7.67 3.97 -21.06
C LEU A 30 -9.00 4.60 -20.63
N GLU A 31 -9.42 4.26 -19.41
CA GLU A 31 -10.53 4.92 -18.71
C GLU A 31 -10.01 5.67 -17.51
N ASP A 32 -10.56 6.85 -17.26
CA ASP A 32 -10.25 7.67 -16.10
C ASP A 32 -10.78 6.99 -14.83
N THR A 33 -10.15 7.26 -13.70
CA THR A 33 -10.59 6.81 -12.37
C THR A 33 -10.89 8.04 -11.50
N PHE A 34 -11.22 7.82 -10.22
CA PHE A 34 -11.39 8.91 -9.25
C PHE A 34 -10.09 9.68 -8.94
N LEU A 35 -8.93 9.14 -9.35
CA LEU A 35 -7.62 9.80 -9.24
C LEU A 35 -7.16 10.20 -10.65
N ASP A 36 -6.87 11.46 -10.84
CA ASP A 36 -6.47 12.07 -12.13
C ASP A 36 -5.14 11.52 -12.70
N TYR A 37 -4.37 10.83 -11.88
CA TYR A 37 -3.11 10.18 -12.27
C TYR A 37 -3.19 8.65 -12.33
N VAL A 38 -4.39 8.07 -12.24
CA VAL A 38 -4.61 6.61 -12.31
C VAL A 38 -5.59 6.29 -13.42
N PHE A 39 -5.22 5.37 -14.31
CA PHE A 39 -6.07 4.94 -15.41
C PHE A 39 -6.33 3.44 -15.34
N ARG A 40 -7.57 3.03 -15.67
CA ARG A 40 -7.90 1.65 -15.97
C ARG A 40 -7.51 1.34 -17.40
N VAL A 41 -6.77 0.24 -17.61
CA VAL A 41 -6.45 -0.28 -18.94
C VAL A 41 -7.59 -1.18 -19.38
N VAL A 42 -8.40 -0.71 -20.31
CA VAL A 42 -9.54 -1.46 -20.88
C VAL A 42 -9.05 -2.45 -21.93
N LYS A 43 -8.13 -1.97 -22.79
CA LYS A 43 -7.56 -2.78 -23.88
C LYS A 43 -6.13 -2.33 -24.16
N SER A 44 -5.26 -3.29 -24.42
CA SER A 44 -3.91 -3.01 -24.93
C SER A 44 -3.51 -4.04 -25.97
N PRO A 45 -2.90 -3.63 -27.10
CA PRO A 45 -2.38 -4.55 -28.12
C PRO A 45 -1.10 -5.26 -27.70
N PHE A 46 -0.52 -4.89 -26.55
CA PHE A 46 0.73 -5.45 -26.02
C PHE A 46 0.69 -5.51 -24.48
N SER A 47 1.68 -6.17 -23.88
CA SER A 47 1.86 -6.16 -22.44
C SER A 47 2.26 -4.77 -21.95
N MET A 48 1.52 -4.19 -21.00
CA MET A 48 1.83 -2.90 -20.40
C MET A 48 3.21 -2.87 -19.73
N GLY A 49 3.68 -3.99 -19.19
CA GLY A 49 5.02 -4.11 -18.60
C GLY A 49 6.19 -4.07 -19.58
N SER A 50 5.93 -4.10 -20.92
CA SER A 50 6.96 -4.10 -21.95
C SER A 50 7.09 -2.79 -22.73
N THR A 51 6.33 -1.76 -22.35
CA THR A 51 6.34 -0.46 -23.05
C THR A 51 7.58 0.35 -22.69
N PRO A 52 8.08 1.20 -23.62
CA PRO A 52 9.13 2.17 -23.29
C PRO A 52 8.75 3.07 -22.10
N GLU A 53 7.50 3.50 -22.01
CA GLU A 53 6.97 4.33 -20.92
C GLU A 53 7.08 3.62 -19.56
N TYR A 54 6.81 2.30 -19.53
CA TYR A 54 7.00 1.51 -18.31
C TYR A 54 8.48 1.43 -17.94
N LEU A 55 9.35 1.11 -18.90
CA LEU A 55 10.80 0.99 -18.68
C LEU A 55 11.42 2.31 -18.23
N LEU A 56 10.94 3.44 -18.74
CA LEU A 56 11.34 4.79 -18.34
C LEU A 56 10.79 5.21 -16.97
N GLY A 57 9.89 4.41 -16.39
CA GLY A 57 9.28 4.69 -15.09
C GLY A 57 8.24 5.80 -15.14
N TYR A 58 7.55 5.98 -16.26
CA TYR A 58 6.46 6.96 -16.41
C TYR A 58 5.18 6.47 -15.74
N TYR A 59 5.04 5.17 -15.50
CA TYR A 59 3.95 4.61 -14.70
C TYR A 59 4.35 3.34 -13.96
N PHE A 60 3.52 3.00 -12.99
CA PHE A 60 3.55 1.76 -12.22
C PHE A 60 2.28 0.96 -12.49
N LEU A 61 2.41 -0.37 -12.66
CA LEU A 61 1.27 -1.29 -12.74
C LEU A 61 0.83 -1.61 -11.30
N GLN A 62 -0.37 -1.20 -10.92
CA GLN A 62 -0.84 -1.33 -9.53
C GLN A 62 -2.36 -1.46 -9.52
N SER A 63 -2.91 -2.43 -8.76
CA SER A 63 -4.36 -2.52 -8.60
C SER A 63 -4.90 -1.28 -7.87
N ILE A 64 -6.13 -0.90 -8.19
CA ILE A 64 -6.77 0.26 -7.57
C ILE A 64 -6.87 0.10 -6.06
N SER A 65 -7.18 -1.11 -5.56
CA SER A 65 -7.23 -1.42 -4.13
C SER A 65 -5.89 -1.17 -3.43
N SER A 66 -4.78 -1.52 -4.10
CA SER A 66 -3.43 -1.36 -3.56
C SER A 66 -2.94 0.10 -3.54
N ILE A 67 -3.64 1.02 -4.22
CA ILE A 67 -3.36 2.45 -4.21
C ILE A 67 -3.90 3.11 -2.93
N ILE A 68 -5.03 2.64 -2.42
CA ILE A 68 -5.78 3.25 -1.31
C ILE A 68 -4.96 3.45 -0.04
N PRO A 69 -4.16 2.48 0.45
CA PRO A 69 -3.40 2.68 1.69
C PRO A 69 -2.44 3.89 1.64
N SER A 70 -1.83 4.15 0.49
CA SER A 70 -0.91 5.28 0.35
C SER A 70 -1.64 6.62 0.38
N ILE A 71 -2.78 6.75 -0.30
CA ILE A 71 -3.60 7.98 -0.25
C ILE A 71 -4.27 8.17 1.11
N THR A 72 -4.66 7.08 1.78
CA THR A 72 -5.21 7.12 3.15
C THR A 72 -4.16 7.59 4.16
N LEU A 73 -2.90 7.19 4.01
CA LEU A 73 -1.80 7.64 4.87
C LEU A 73 -1.50 9.13 4.64
N ASN A 74 -1.60 9.58 3.39
CA ASN A 74 -1.45 10.96 2.95
C ASN A 74 -0.22 11.66 3.57
N PRO A 75 1.00 11.21 3.26
CA PRO A 75 2.20 11.80 3.81
C PRO A 75 2.45 13.19 3.20
N SER A 76 2.99 14.10 4.01
CA SER A 76 3.53 15.37 3.55
C SER A 76 4.98 15.21 3.09
N LYS A 77 5.48 16.19 2.34
CA LYS A 77 6.85 16.17 1.82
C LYS A 77 7.94 16.33 2.89
N ASP A 78 7.58 16.74 4.09
CA ASP A 78 8.52 16.90 5.21
C ASP A 78 8.49 15.70 6.17
N ASP A 79 7.62 14.70 5.96
CA ASP A 79 7.46 13.58 6.86
C ASP A 79 8.64 12.57 6.77
N ASP A 80 8.94 11.97 7.92
CA ASP A 80 9.69 10.71 8.01
C ASP A 80 8.69 9.54 7.94
N VAL A 81 8.74 8.76 6.87
CA VAL A 81 7.80 7.69 6.60
C VAL A 81 8.46 6.32 6.74
N LEU A 82 7.75 5.36 7.35
CA LEU A 82 8.16 3.95 7.38
C LEU A 82 7.18 3.11 6.56
N ASP A 83 7.69 2.35 5.59
CA ASP A 83 6.97 1.27 4.91
C ASP A 83 7.52 -0.07 5.40
N MET A 84 6.73 -0.78 6.22
CA MET A 84 7.20 -1.95 6.97
C MET A 84 7.28 -3.24 6.15
N CYS A 85 6.59 -3.32 5.01
CA CYS A 85 6.53 -4.52 4.16
C CYS A 85 6.56 -4.10 2.68
N ALA A 86 7.62 -3.43 2.28
CA ALA A 86 7.67 -2.52 1.13
C ALA A 86 7.61 -3.19 -0.26
N ALA A 87 8.12 -4.43 -0.40
CA ALA A 87 8.22 -5.03 -1.72
C ALA A 87 6.87 -5.49 -2.28
N PRO A 88 6.67 -5.32 -3.60
CA PRO A 88 7.64 -4.97 -4.64
C PRO A 88 7.85 -3.46 -4.87
N GLY A 89 7.26 -2.57 -4.05
CA GLY A 89 7.47 -1.13 -4.13
C GLY A 89 6.33 -0.32 -4.71
N GLY A 90 5.17 -0.92 -4.95
CA GLY A 90 4.00 -0.20 -5.46
C GLY A 90 3.55 0.92 -4.51
N LYS A 91 3.38 0.59 -3.24
CA LYS A 91 2.99 1.56 -2.20
C LYS A 91 4.15 2.49 -1.85
N THR A 92 5.38 1.97 -1.70
CA THR A 92 6.58 2.78 -1.45
C THR A 92 6.78 3.87 -2.50
N THR A 93 6.69 3.52 -3.80
CA THR A 93 6.82 4.49 -4.90
C THR A 93 5.64 5.46 -4.96
N HIS A 94 4.47 5.06 -4.47
CA HIS A 94 3.32 5.95 -4.38
C HIS A 94 3.51 6.96 -3.24
N LEU A 95 3.97 6.52 -2.07
CA LEU A 95 4.33 7.42 -0.97
C LEU A 95 5.40 8.44 -1.43
N ALA A 96 6.46 7.98 -2.09
CA ALA A 96 7.50 8.86 -2.62
C ALA A 96 6.96 9.90 -3.62
N GLN A 97 5.99 9.52 -4.45
CA GLN A 97 5.31 10.42 -5.38
C GLN A 97 4.46 11.46 -4.63
N LEU A 98 3.67 11.04 -3.64
CA LEU A 98 2.84 11.94 -2.81
C LEU A 98 3.69 12.94 -2.03
N MET A 99 4.89 12.53 -1.61
CA MET A 99 5.88 13.37 -0.94
C MET A 99 6.72 14.23 -1.91
N GLU A 100 6.39 14.25 -3.20
CA GLU A 100 7.14 14.99 -4.23
C GLU A 100 8.63 14.62 -4.28
N ASN A 101 9.00 13.39 -3.86
CA ASN A 101 10.39 12.91 -3.74
C ASN A 101 11.23 13.70 -2.70
N GLU A 102 10.58 14.35 -1.75
CA GLU A 102 11.16 15.04 -0.60
C GLU A 102 10.92 14.24 0.70
N GLY A 103 11.39 14.74 1.85
CA GLY A 103 11.35 14.01 3.12
C GLY A 103 12.16 12.72 3.11
N SER A 104 11.77 11.75 3.92
CA SER A 104 12.46 10.46 3.96
C SER A 104 11.50 9.27 4.05
N ILE A 105 11.81 8.17 3.34
CA ILE A 105 11.09 6.91 3.43
C ILE A 105 12.09 5.81 3.81
N LEU A 106 11.85 5.12 4.93
CA LEU A 106 12.50 3.87 5.26
C LEU A 106 11.63 2.71 4.78
N ALA A 107 12.09 2.00 3.75
CA ALA A 107 11.42 0.85 3.17
C ALA A 107 12.04 -0.46 3.66
N VAL A 108 11.28 -1.27 4.37
CA VAL A 108 11.74 -2.51 5.00
C VAL A 108 11.19 -3.72 4.25
N GLU A 109 12.06 -4.68 3.95
CA GLU A 109 11.67 -5.94 3.34
C GLU A 109 12.51 -7.09 3.92
N ILE A 110 11.84 -8.11 4.44
CA ILE A 110 12.49 -9.29 5.04
C ILE A 110 13.08 -10.23 3.97
N ASN A 111 12.40 -10.35 2.82
CA ASN A 111 12.80 -11.26 1.76
C ASN A 111 13.83 -10.60 0.82
N LYS A 112 15.06 -11.11 0.82
CA LYS A 112 16.16 -10.58 0.01
C LYS A 112 15.87 -10.58 -1.50
N ASN A 113 15.08 -11.53 -2.00
CA ASN A 113 14.74 -11.55 -3.43
C ASN A 113 13.67 -10.51 -3.76
N ARG A 114 12.66 -10.33 -2.91
CA ARG A 114 11.67 -9.26 -3.06
C ARG A 114 12.29 -7.87 -2.92
N LEU A 115 13.32 -7.71 -2.07
CA LEU A 115 14.08 -6.47 -1.96
C LEU A 115 14.74 -6.06 -3.30
N LYS A 116 15.16 -7.03 -4.14
CA LYS A 116 15.68 -6.73 -5.49
C LYS A 116 14.61 -6.09 -6.38
N SER A 117 13.37 -6.60 -6.32
CA SER A 117 12.23 -6.03 -7.04
C SER A 117 11.90 -4.62 -6.55
N LEU A 118 11.89 -4.40 -5.23
CA LEU A 118 11.73 -3.08 -4.64
C LEU A 118 12.78 -2.10 -5.17
N ARG A 119 14.06 -2.49 -5.10
CA ARG A 119 15.18 -1.64 -5.60
C ARG A 119 15.04 -1.33 -7.08
N SER A 120 14.70 -2.33 -7.90
CA SER A 120 14.49 -2.13 -9.33
C SER A 120 13.38 -1.12 -9.59
N ASN A 121 12.26 -1.20 -8.87
CA ASN A 121 11.13 -0.30 -9.05
C ASN A 121 11.43 1.12 -8.55
N ILE A 122 12.07 1.29 -7.39
CA ILE A 122 12.49 2.60 -6.88
C ILE A 122 13.43 3.29 -7.89
N ASN A 123 14.43 2.56 -8.40
CA ASN A 123 15.39 3.10 -9.37
C ASN A 123 14.71 3.45 -10.71
N ARG A 124 13.84 2.55 -11.23
CA ARG A 124 13.11 2.76 -12.47
C ARG A 124 12.18 3.97 -12.38
N MET A 125 11.49 4.13 -11.27
CA MET A 125 10.61 5.27 -11.01
C MET A 125 11.40 6.57 -10.74
N GLY A 126 12.68 6.47 -10.32
CA GLY A 126 13.57 7.61 -10.13
C GLY A 126 13.46 8.31 -8.78
N PHE A 127 12.93 7.61 -7.77
CA PHE A 127 12.82 8.15 -6.41
C PHE A 127 14.17 8.08 -5.67
N LYS A 128 14.51 9.15 -4.95
CA LYS A 128 15.77 9.32 -4.24
C LYS A 128 15.61 9.44 -2.72
N ASN A 129 14.41 9.73 -2.26
CA ASN A 129 14.07 9.91 -0.84
C ASN A 129 13.83 8.58 -0.10
N THR A 130 14.16 7.42 -0.71
CA THR A 130 13.87 6.10 -0.15
C THR A 130 15.12 5.34 0.22
N LEU A 131 15.32 5.03 1.50
CA LEU A 131 16.31 4.11 2.03
C LEU A 131 15.71 2.71 2.16
N MET A 132 16.34 1.71 1.57
CA MET A 132 15.87 0.32 1.59
C MET A 132 16.75 -0.54 2.50
N ILE A 133 16.14 -1.29 3.42
CA ILE A 133 16.86 -2.21 4.29
C ILE A 133 16.27 -3.63 4.23
N ASN A 134 17.17 -4.62 4.30
CA ASN A 134 16.77 -6.04 4.36
C ASN A 134 16.80 -6.52 5.80
N THR A 135 15.67 -6.46 6.45
CA THR A 135 15.50 -6.94 7.83
C THR A 135 14.05 -7.32 8.10
N ASN A 136 13.80 -8.01 9.20
CA ASN A 136 12.46 -8.15 9.73
C ASN A 136 12.08 -6.83 10.44
N ALA A 137 10.99 -6.21 10.03
CA ALA A 137 10.54 -4.93 10.61
C ALA A 137 10.27 -5.02 12.14
N VAL A 138 9.99 -6.20 12.67
CA VAL A 138 9.89 -6.44 14.13
C VAL A 138 11.20 -6.11 14.84
N ASN A 139 12.34 -6.22 14.16
CA ASN A 139 13.69 -6.01 14.72
C ASN A 139 14.21 -4.57 14.51
N LEU A 140 13.37 -3.63 14.09
CA LEU A 140 13.77 -2.22 13.95
C LEU A 140 14.22 -1.67 15.31
N ASP A 141 15.22 -0.78 15.26
CA ASP A 141 15.64 -0.05 16.47
C ASP A 141 14.48 0.81 16.97
N LYS A 142 14.07 0.54 18.19
CA LYS A 142 12.97 1.24 18.85
C LYS A 142 13.25 2.71 19.19
N LYS A 143 14.45 3.20 18.89
CA LYS A 143 14.81 4.62 18.96
C LYS A 143 14.38 5.40 17.71
N LEU A 144 14.15 4.72 16.60
CA LEU A 144 13.62 5.33 15.38
C LEU A 144 12.25 5.96 15.65
N ARG A 145 11.96 7.06 14.96
CA ARG A 145 10.69 7.79 15.08
C ARG A 145 10.22 8.23 13.71
N PHE A 146 8.95 7.92 13.41
CA PHE A 146 8.32 8.25 12.12
C PHE A 146 7.04 9.04 12.33
N ASP A 147 6.77 9.97 11.43
CA ASP A 147 5.53 10.74 11.39
C ASP A 147 4.38 9.89 10.84
N LYS A 148 4.68 9.09 9.82
CA LYS A 148 3.73 8.25 9.13
C LYS A 148 4.26 6.83 8.98
N ILE A 149 3.40 5.84 9.20
CA ILE A 149 3.76 4.42 9.02
C ILE A 149 2.74 3.74 8.12
N LEU A 150 3.23 3.05 7.11
CA LEU A 150 2.44 2.10 6.32
C LEU A 150 2.78 0.68 6.77
N LEU A 151 1.78 -0.03 7.26
CA LEU A 151 1.84 -1.47 7.53
C LEU A 151 0.89 -2.19 6.58
N ASP A 152 1.35 -2.37 5.32
CA ASP A 152 0.70 -3.28 4.37
C ASP A 152 1.13 -4.70 4.71
N ALA A 153 0.37 -5.32 5.61
CA ALA A 153 0.84 -6.48 6.33
C ALA A 153 0.88 -7.75 5.47
N PRO A 154 1.88 -8.62 5.66
CA PRO A 154 1.86 -9.93 5.03
C PRO A 154 0.63 -10.70 5.49
N CYS A 155 -0.14 -11.21 4.52
CA CYS A 155 -1.43 -11.84 4.76
C CYS A 155 -1.61 -13.09 3.89
N THR A 156 -2.58 -13.93 4.23
CA THR A 156 -2.87 -15.14 3.46
C THR A 156 -3.39 -14.84 2.05
N GLY A 157 -3.91 -13.64 1.78
CA GLY A 157 -4.30 -13.20 0.45
C GLY A 157 -3.14 -13.18 -0.54
N ASN A 158 -1.97 -12.67 -0.14
CA ASN A 158 -0.77 -12.62 -0.99
C ASN A 158 -0.05 -13.98 -1.10
N GLU A 159 -0.01 -14.75 -0.01
CA GLU A 159 0.76 -15.99 0.02
C GLU A 159 0.13 -17.14 -0.80
N ILE A 160 -1.13 -16.99 -1.21
CA ILE A 160 -1.90 -18.07 -1.86
C ILE A 160 -2.16 -17.83 -3.34
N LYS A 161 -2.09 -16.58 -3.83
CA LYS A 161 -2.25 -16.30 -5.28
C LYS A 161 -1.30 -17.12 -6.16
N ASP A 162 -0.12 -17.45 -5.64
CA ASP A 162 0.93 -18.17 -6.37
C ASP A 162 0.97 -19.68 -6.05
N SER A 163 0.15 -20.16 -5.13
CA SER A 163 0.08 -21.57 -4.76
C SER A 163 -1.33 -22.12 -5.01
N ASN A 164 -1.44 -23.19 -5.79
CA ASN A 164 -2.69 -23.98 -5.93
C ASN A 164 -3.12 -24.63 -4.59
N ARG A 165 -2.76 -24.05 -3.46
CA ARG A 165 -2.96 -24.57 -2.13
C ARG A 165 -4.18 -23.89 -1.48
N VAL A 166 -5.06 -24.67 -0.88
CA VAL A 166 -6.18 -24.18 -0.09
C VAL A 166 -5.65 -23.61 1.25
N LYS A 167 -6.05 -22.41 1.62
CA LYS A 167 -5.79 -21.80 2.93
C LYS A 167 -6.29 -22.70 4.06
N THR A 168 -5.49 -22.84 5.09
CA THR A 168 -5.90 -23.48 6.32
C THR A 168 -6.09 -22.44 7.44
N LYS A 169 -6.91 -22.76 8.43
CA LYS A 169 -7.05 -21.91 9.63
C LYS A 169 -5.69 -21.66 10.33
N ARG A 170 -4.77 -22.61 10.24
CA ARG A 170 -3.42 -22.46 10.78
C ARG A 170 -2.61 -21.37 10.06
N ASP A 171 -2.77 -21.28 8.74
CA ASP A 171 -2.09 -20.23 7.94
C ASP A 171 -2.62 -18.83 8.32
N ILE A 172 -3.94 -18.69 8.47
CA ILE A 172 -4.59 -17.44 8.88
C ILE A 172 -4.08 -17.00 10.26
N LEU A 173 -4.13 -17.89 11.25
CA LEU A 173 -3.66 -17.57 12.61
C LEU A 173 -2.16 -17.27 12.66
N PHE A 174 -1.36 -17.91 11.81
CA PHE A 174 0.07 -17.61 11.70
C PHE A 174 0.31 -16.19 11.14
N CYS A 175 -0.43 -15.79 10.09
CA CYS A 175 -0.36 -14.43 9.56
C CYS A 175 -0.85 -13.41 10.59
N ALA A 176 -1.99 -13.64 11.23
CA ALA A 176 -2.55 -12.77 12.25
C ALA A 176 -1.56 -12.52 13.41
N LYS A 177 -0.87 -13.56 13.88
CA LYS A 177 0.17 -13.41 14.92
C LYS A 177 1.31 -12.49 14.46
N ARG A 178 1.81 -12.68 13.23
CA ARG A 178 2.87 -11.83 12.66
C ARG A 178 2.41 -10.38 12.49
N GLN A 179 1.17 -10.17 12.09
CA GLN A 179 0.56 -8.85 11.95
C GLN A 179 0.52 -8.11 13.28
N VAL A 180 0.14 -8.79 14.37
CA VAL A 180 0.18 -8.22 15.74
C VAL A 180 1.61 -7.83 16.15
N GLU A 181 2.60 -8.67 15.86
CA GLU A 181 4.01 -8.38 16.19
C GLU A 181 4.53 -7.14 15.42
N LEU A 182 4.21 -7.04 14.12
CA LEU A 182 4.54 -5.89 13.28
C LEU A 182 3.84 -4.62 13.78
N PHE A 183 2.55 -4.73 14.09
CA PHE A 183 1.76 -3.58 14.54
C PHE A 183 2.29 -3.02 15.86
N ARG A 184 2.67 -3.89 16.80
CA ARG A 184 3.31 -3.46 18.07
C ARG A 184 4.60 -2.67 17.83
N THR A 185 5.46 -3.16 16.93
CA THR A 185 6.67 -2.45 16.56
C THR A 185 6.34 -1.09 15.91
N ALA A 186 5.32 -1.05 15.04
CA ALA A 186 4.85 0.20 14.43
C ALA A 186 4.47 1.23 15.50
N ILE A 187 3.68 0.85 16.51
CA ILE A 187 3.30 1.74 17.61
C ILE A 187 4.52 2.27 18.38
N GLU A 188 5.52 1.42 18.63
CA GLU A 188 6.73 1.80 19.37
C GLU A 188 7.55 2.86 18.63
N VAL A 189 7.66 2.75 17.30
CA VAL A 189 8.46 3.67 16.47
C VAL A 189 7.65 4.84 15.89
N LEU A 190 6.33 4.88 16.08
CA LEU A 190 5.47 5.99 15.68
C LEU A 190 5.66 7.17 16.64
N LYS A 191 5.83 8.39 16.12
CA LYS A 191 5.84 9.63 16.91
C LYS A 191 4.48 9.85 17.58
N ASP A 192 4.44 10.55 18.70
CA ASP A 192 3.19 11.04 19.28
C ASP A 192 2.52 12.02 18.30
N GLY A 193 1.23 11.85 18.04
CA GLY A 193 0.50 12.56 16.98
C GLY A 193 0.69 11.96 15.58
N GLY A 194 1.62 11.02 15.39
CA GLY A 194 1.85 10.34 14.13
C GLY A 194 0.69 9.43 13.73
N GLU A 195 0.61 9.09 12.46
CA GLU A 195 -0.45 8.27 11.89
C GLU A 195 0.08 6.98 11.26
N LEU A 196 -0.72 5.92 11.40
CA LEU A 196 -0.43 4.60 10.86
C LEU A 196 -1.60 4.12 10.03
N VAL A 197 -1.32 3.63 8.82
CA VAL A 197 -2.30 2.87 8.03
C VAL A 197 -1.93 1.40 8.07
N TYR A 198 -2.89 0.59 8.51
CA TYR A 198 -2.86 -0.86 8.45
C TYR A 198 -3.70 -1.33 7.27
N SER A 199 -3.16 -2.25 6.48
CA SER A 199 -3.89 -2.83 5.36
C SER A 199 -3.51 -4.29 5.11
N THR A 200 -4.45 -5.05 4.56
CA THR A 200 -4.25 -6.41 4.08
C THR A 200 -5.00 -6.63 2.76
N CYS A 201 -4.59 -7.61 1.98
CA CYS A 201 -5.35 -8.11 0.84
C CYS A 201 -6.08 -9.44 1.18
N SER A 202 -6.32 -9.70 2.46
CA SER A 202 -7.06 -10.86 2.95
C SER A 202 -8.55 -10.50 3.12
N PRO A 203 -9.47 -11.42 2.91
CA PRO A 203 -10.87 -11.26 3.33
C PRO A 203 -11.16 -11.80 4.74
N GLU A 204 -10.12 -12.31 5.44
CA GLU A 204 -10.28 -13.04 6.69
C GLU A 204 -10.37 -12.07 7.88
N ILE A 205 -11.43 -12.21 8.69
CA ILE A 205 -11.67 -11.34 9.83
C ILE A 205 -10.55 -11.40 10.88
N GLU A 206 -9.90 -12.56 11.02
CA GLU A 206 -8.79 -12.78 11.93
C GLU A 206 -7.53 -11.97 11.54
N GLU A 207 -7.38 -11.62 10.25
CA GLU A 207 -6.28 -10.81 9.73
C GLU A 207 -6.65 -9.32 9.64
N ASP A 208 -7.92 -8.98 9.75
CA ASP A 208 -8.50 -7.66 9.54
C ASP A 208 -9.04 -7.06 10.85
N GLU A 209 -10.35 -7.18 11.08
CA GLU A 209 -11.02 -6.53 12.21
C GLU A 209 -10.57 -7.06 13.57
N ASP A 210 -10.21 -8.34 13.68
CA ASP A 210 -9.75 -8.90 14.95
C ASP A 210 -8.40 -8.34 15.35
N ILE A 211 -7.53 -8.01 14.37
CA ILE A 211 -6.29 -7.27 14.63
C ILE A 211 -6.61 -5.87 15.17
N VAL A 212 -7.53 -5.15 14.53
CA VAL A 212 -7.95 -3.82 14.96
C VAL A 212 -8.51 -3.84 16.38
N ARG A 213 -9.46 -4.75 16.66
CA ARG A 213 -10.06 -4.94 18.00
C ARG A 213 -8.98 -5.25 19.05
N TYR A 214 -8.04 -6.15 18.71
CA TYR A 214 -6.95 -6.53 19.60
C TYR A 214 -6.05 -5.34 19.92
N ILE A 215 -5.64 -4.56 18.93
CA ILE A 215 -4.75 -3.41 19.09
C ILE A 215 -5.41 -2.33 19.94
N LEU A 216 -6.64 -1.94 19.64
CA LEU A 216 -7.38 -0.92 20.40
C LEU A 216 -7.60 -1.34 21.87
N LYS A 217 -7.87 -2.62 22.12
CA LYS A 217 -8.06 -3.14 23.48
C LYS A 217 -6.77 -3.10 24.31
N ASN A 218 -5.60 -3.32 23.68
CA ASN A 218 -4.35 -3.52 24.40
C ASN A 218 -3.42 -2.28 24.39
N ASN A 219 -3.77 -1.21 23.66
CA ASN A 219 -2.95 -0.01 23.54
C ASN A 219 -3.81 1.24 23.74
N LYS A 220 -3.73 1.84 24.91
CA LYS A 220 -4.52 3.04 25.26
C LYS A 220 -4.05 4.32 24.57
N ASN A 221 -2.83 4.30 24.02
CA ASN A 221 -2.22 5.43 23.32
C ASN A 221 -2.40 5.36 21.79
N ILE A 222 -3.32 4.52 21.31
CA ILE A 222 -3.70 4.43 19.89
C ILE A 222 -5.20 4.61 19.77
N GLU A 223 -5.61 5.49 18.89
CA GLU A 223 -7.00 5.69 18.50
C GLU A 223 -7.21 5.36 17.02
N LEU A 224 -8.39 4.86 16.67
CA LEU A 224 -8.80 4.65 15.28
C LEU A 224 -9.29 5.99 14.71
N ILE A 225 -8.79 6.36 13.53
CA ILE A 225 -9.31 7.48 12.74
C ILE A 225 -10.41 6.92 11.83
N GLU A 226 -11.61 7.43 11.96
CA GLU A 226 -12.76 6.99 11.18
C GLU A 226 -12.56 7.34 9.69
N LEU A 227 -12.61 6.33 8.83
CA LEU A 227 -12.59 6.45 7.38
C LEU A 227 -14.01 6.36 6.85
N ASN A 228 -14.32 7.14 5.81
CA ASN A 228 -15.64 7.13 5.18
C ASN A 228 -15.53 6.56 3.76
N VAL A 229 -16.54 5.78 3.36
CA VAL A 229 -16.66 5.24 1.99
C VAL A 229 -16.70 6.36 0.96
N ASP A 230 -17.35 7.48 1.30
CA ASP A 230 -17.52 8.63 0.41
C ASP A 230 -16.19 9.32 0.04
N ASP A 231 -15.12 9.11 0.81
CA ASP A 231 -13.78 9.62 0.50
C ASP A 231 -13.13 8.90 -0.72
N PHE A 232 -13.71 7.78 -1.16
CA PHE A 232 -13.17 6.91 -2.22
C PHE A 232 -14.19 6.63 -3.33
N LEU A 233 -14.82 7.67 -3.84
CA LEU A 233 -15.82 7.58 -4.90
C LEU A 233 -15.28 6.81 -6.13
N GLY A 234 -16.10 5.91 -6.67
CA GLY A 234 -15.71 5.10 -7.83
C GLY A 234 -15.01 3.78 -7.51
N ILE A 235 -14.81 3.44 -6.22
CA ILE A 235 -14.38 2.12 -5.77
C ILE A 235 -15.53 1.46 -5.01
N ASN A 236 -15.77 0.17 -5.31
CA ASN A 236 -16.71 -0.62 -4.53
C ASN A 236 -16.13 -0.89 -3.13
N MET A 237 -16.60 -0.13 -2.15
CA MET A 237 -16.19 -0.25 -0.76
C MET A 237 -17.40 -0.34 0.16
N ILE A 238 -17.19 -0.98 1.29
CA ILE A 238 -18.15 -1.02 2.42
C ILE A 238 -17.44 -0.69 3.72
N GLU A 239 -18.17 -0.26 4.71
CA GLU A 239 -17.68 -0.17 6.08
C GLU A 239 -17.37 -1.56 6.61
N GLY A 240 -16.25 -1.71 7.32
CA GLY A 240 -15.90 -2.95 8.01
C GLY A 240 -16.76 -3.17 9.27
N GLU A 241 -16.63 -4.34 9.91
CA GLU A 241 -17.36 -4.63 11.16
C GLU A 241 -16.87 -3.77 12.35
N VAL A 242 -15.69 -3.21 12.28
CA VAL A 242 -15.22 -2.17 13.20
C VAL A 242 -15.52 -0.83 12.55
N LYS A 243 -16.40 -0.04 13.15
CA LYS A 243 -16.76 1.29 12.62
C LYS A 243 -15.53 2.12 12.34
N GLY A 244 -15.48 2.75 11.15
CA GLY A 244 -14.34 3.56 10.70
C GLY A 244 -13.23 2.78 10.01
N THR A 245 -13.39 1.47 9.81
CA THR A 245 -12.55 0.67 8.89
C THR A 245 -13.27 0.47 7.57
N LEU A 246 -12.51 0.21 6.49
CA LEU A 246 -13.08 0.02 5.16
C LEU A 246 -12.65 -1.30 4.53
N LYS A 247 -13.54 -1.89 3.73
CA LYS A 247 -13.27 -3.06 2.88
C LYS A 247 -13.56 -2.74 1.43
N VAL A 248 -12.60 -3.01 0.57
CA VAL A 248 -12.80 -3.06 -0.88
C VAL A 248 -13.42 -4.41 -1.23
N ILE A 249 -14.47 -4.38 -2.05
CA ILE A 249 -15.21 -5.57 -2.46
C ILE A 249 -15.20 -5.73 -3.98
N PRO A 250 -15.55 -6.91 -4.51
CA PRO A 250 -15.63 -7.14 -5.96
C PRO A 250 -16.42 -6.06 -6.71
N PRO A 251 -16.04 -5.74 -7.97
CA PRO A 251 -15.11 -6.47 -8.84
C PRO A 251 -13.62 -6.20 -8.58
N ASN A 252 -13.29 -5.26 -7.70
CA ASN A 252 -11.91 -4.99 -7.31
C ASN A 252 -11.33 -6.11 -6.42
N GLU A 253 -10.02 -6.14 -6.30
CA GLU A 253 -9.38 -7.09 -5.38
C GLU A 253 -9.79 -6.77 -3.94
N PRO A 254 -10.16 -7.79 -3.13
CA PRO A 254 -10.45 -7.59 -1.71
C PRO A 254 -9.28 -6.91 -1.00
N PHE A 255 -9.60 -5.91 -0.18
CA PHE A 255 -8.60 -5.17 0.57
C PHE A 255 -9.23 -4.60 1.84
N PHE A 256 -8.51 -4.66 2.94
CA PHE A 256 -8.92 -4.07 4.22
C PHE A 256 -8.04 -2.87 4.55
N ILE A 257 -8.62 -1.81 5.08
CA ILE A 257 -7.91 -0.58 5.46
C ILE A 257 -8.42 -0.06 6.81
N ALA A 258 -7.48 0.27 7.70
CA ALA A 258 -7.73 0.95 8.95
C ALA A 258 -6.66 2.01 9.20
N LYS A 259 -7.04 3.19 9.68
CA LYS A 259 -6.12 4.29 9.98
C LYS A 259 -6.11 4.60 11.47
N PHE A 260 -4.94 4.82 12.01
CA PHE A 260 -4.74 5.05 13.45
C PHE A 260 -3.90 6.30 13.68
N ARG A 261 -4.07 6.88 14.86
CA ARG A 261 -3.22 7.96 15.39
C ARG A 261 -2.67 7.56 16.74
N LYS A 262 -1.41 7.90 17.00
CA LYS A 262 -0.83 7.78 18.32
C LYS A 262 -1.12 9.05 19.11
N VAL A 263 -1.86 8.90 20.21
CA VAL A 263 -2.14 10.01 21.14
C VAL A 263 -1.04 10.10 22.21
N LYS A 264 -0.82 11.31 22.71
CA LYS A 264 0.09 11.50 23.85
C LYS A 264 -0.51 10.84 25.09
N ASN A 265 0.32 10.13 25.82
CA ASN A 265 -0.03 9.66 27.17
C ASN A 265 -0.10 10.84 28.14
#